data_7daada6f133366fe38059865a9498159
#
_entry.id   7daada6f133366fe38059865a9498159
#
_cell.length_a   1.000
_cell.length_b   1.000
_cell.length_c   1.000
_cell.angle_alpha   90.00
_cell.angle_beta   90.00
_cell.angle_gamma   90.00
#
_symmetry.space_group_name_H-M   'P 1'
#
loop_
_entity.id
_entity.type
_entity.pdbx_description
1 polymer ?
#
loop_
_entity_poly.entity_id
_entity_poly.type
_entity_poly.pdbx_seq_one_letter_code
_entity_poly.pdbx_strand_id
1 'polypeptide(L)'
;MKLKRNLVKICSLALGLAIGTILIAKVCFELSYDNFYSDKERVYSIMTGAVRHGEEKLSGDRVSGAVAPGFKEFVPGVETATRITPVFENNSYYTQDKNKLEAELVVADTCFFDIFDVQVYAGDPKQVLSQWGKMMVSRTLAEKLGGIEKAVGQTLYNESLPKAVFTVEGVFEDFPTNSTFRGIDILLAMPTYSKSSTENWLGNDRYLGYVKLQEGVDPESLTDAIHEMQVKNQPMEDLEKAGLKLWYYLERTDRQHVSDPTNRNMILMLLIVALLLISAAVVNYVLNSISSVVQRAKEVGVRKCYGAEGGDIAKLLFKEAAVHFTIALILAVAIIVGFAGQIENMLGASIVSLFSWQAIVVAVAVCVVALLVSGLVPAKIFMQVPVSTAFRNYKESKRRWKLVFLGIQFTFSIFLICVLFVFGKQY
;
A
#
# COMPACT_ATOMS: atom_id res chain seq x y z
N MET A 1 -41.84 15.48 -0.97
CA MET A 1 -40.66 16.37 -0.93
C MET A 1 -39.63 16.00 0.16
N LYS A 2 -40.02 15.70 1.42
CA LYS A 2 -39.09 15.33 2.51
C LYS A 2 -38.23 14.08 2.20
N LEU A 3 -38.83 13.02 1.65
CA LEU A 3 -38.18 11.76 1.34
C LEU A 3 -37.06 11.95 0.26
N LYS A 4 -37.37 12.61 -0.86
CA LYS A 4 -36.40 12.87 -1.94
C LYS A 4 -35.17 13.65 -1.46
N ARG A 5 -35.36 14.62 -0.55
CA ARG A 5 -34.26 15.44 -0.02
C ARG A 5 -33.36 14.67 0.95
N ASN A 6 -33.93 13.82 1.78
CA ASN A 6 -33.13 12.96 2.67
C ASN A 6 -32.37 11.91 1.87
N LEU A 7 -32.97 11.38 0.80
CA LEU A 7 -32.29 10.45 -0.10
C LEU A 7 -31.02 11.08 -0.73
N VAL A 8 -31.11 12.30 -1.25
CA VAL A 8 -29.96 13.02 -1.84
C VAL A 8 -28.83 13.21 -0.80
N LYS A 9 -29.18 13.58 0.45
CA LYS A 9 -28.18 13.71 1.52
C LYS A 9 -27.46 12.40 1.80
N ILE A 10 -28.24 11.32 1.93
CA ILE A 10 -27.73 9.99 2.27
C ILE A 10 -26.86 9.43 1.13
N CYS A 11 -27.34 9.52 -0.11
CA CYS A 11 -26.60 9.04 -1.28
C CYS A 11 -25.29 9.79 -1.50
N SER A 12 -25.31 11.13 -1.36
CA SER A 12 -24.10 11.95 -1.47
C SER A 12 -23.08 11.60 -0.37
N LEU A 13 -23.54 11.40 0.85
CA LEU A 13 -22.68 10.99 1.97
C LEU A 13 -22.14 9.59 1.76
N ALA A 14 -22.97 8.64 1.30
CA ALA A 14 -22.58 7.27 1.02
C ALA A 14 -21.49 7.15 -0.03
N LEU A 15 -21.61 7.91 -1.15
CA LEU A 15 -20.58 7.95 -2.19
C LEU A 15 -19.27 8.52 -1.65
N GLY A 16 -19.31 9.64 -0.92
CA GLY A 16 -18.10 10.22 -0.35
C GLY A 16 -17.43 9.31 0.68
N LEU A 17 -18.21 8.62 1.52
CA LEU A 17 -17.69 7.63 2.45
C LEU A 17 -17.12 6.41 1.72
N ALA A 18 -17.81 5.88 0.70
CA ALA A 18 -17.34 4.71 -0.05
C ALA A 18 -15.99 4.99 -0.70
N ILE A 19 -15.88 6.04 -1.52
CA ILE A 19 -14.64 6.37 -2.21
C ILE A 19 -13.55 6.78 -1.21
N GLY A 20 -13.88 7.62 -0.24
CA GLY A 20 -12.92 8.09 0.75
C GLY A 20 -12.34 6.98 1.61
N THR A 21 -13.17 6.01 2.04
CA THR A 21 -12.67 4.86 2.83
C THR A 21 -11.84 3.90 2.01
N ILE A 22 -12.16 3.69 0.72
CA ILE A 22 -11.31 2.90 -0.21
C ILE A 22 -9.93 3.55 -0.34
N LEU A 23 -9.88 4.87 -0.56
CA LEU A 23 -8.61 5.58 -0.70
C LEU A 23 -7.79 5.55 0.60
N ILE A 24 -8.43 5.70 1.77
CA ILE A 24 -7.77 5.53 3.07
C ILE A 24 -7.25 4.11 3.23
N ALA A 25 -8.04 3.11 2.87
CA ALA A 25 -7.61 1.72 2.92
C ALA A 25 -6.39 1.47 2.00
N LYS A 26 -6.38 2.06 0.79
CA LYS A 26 -5.21 2.01 -0.10
C LYS A 26 -3.99 2.71 0.49
N VAL A 27 -4.15 3.87 1.12
CA VAL A 27 -3.06 4.54 1.85
C VAL A 27 -2.50 3.64 2.97
N CYS A 28 -3.36 3.03 3.78
CA CYS A 28 -2.93 2.11 4.83
C CYS A 28 -2.21 0.88 4.25
N PHE A 29 -2.69 0.37 3.12
CA PHE A 29 -2.07 -0.73 2.41
C PHE A 29 -0.66 -0.36 1.93
N GLU A 30 -0.46 0.80 1.29
CA GLU A 30 0.85 1.27 0.85
C GLU A 30 1.83 1.52 2.03
N LEU A 31 1.31 2.01 3.15
CA LEU A 31 2.11 2.21 4.37
C LEU A 31 2.45 0.89 5.11
N SER A 32 1.81 -0.22 4.74
CA SER A 32 2.02 -1.54 5.35
C SER A 32 2.95 -2.45 4.55
N TYR A 33 3.59 -1.94 3.49
CA TYR A 33 4.50 -2.72 2.65
C TYR A 33 5.64 -3.32 3.48
N ASP A 34 5.88 -4.62 3.29
CA ASP A 34 6.94 -5.42 3.93
C ASP A 34 6.99 -5.32 5.48
N ASN A 35 5.89 -4.87 6.11
CA ASN A 35 5.81 -4.63 7.55
C ASN A 35 5.35 -5.86 8.36
N PHE A 36 5.21 -7.02 7.72
CA PHE A 36 4.68 -8.25 8.34
C PHE A 36 5.77 -9.26 8.72
N TYR A 37 7.03 -9.07 8.29
CA TYR A 37 8.13 -9.92 8.68
C TYR A 37 8.49 -9.75 10.17
N SER A 38 8.78 -10.85 10.86
CA SER A 38 9.01 -10.86 12.32
C SER A 38 10.18 -9.97 12.74
N ASP A 39 11.28 -10.02 11.99
CA ASP A 39 12.52 -9.29 12.28
C ASP A 39 12.71 -8.02 11.43
N LYS A 40 11.62 -7.45 10.89
CA LYS A 40 11.64 -6.29 9.99
C LYS A 40 12.53 -5.12 10.43
N GLU A 41 12.71 -4.94 11.75
CA GLU A 41 13.55 -3.86 12.30
C GLU A 41 15.03 -4.10 12.10
N ARG A 42 15.43 -5.35 11.84
CA ARG A 42 16.80 -5.80 11.61
C ARG A 42 17.09 -6.14 10.15
N VAL A 43 16.07 -6.11 9.28
CA VAL A 43 16.20 -6.43 7.86
C VAL A 43 16.36 -5.16 7.03
N TYR A 44 17.44 -5.11 6.27
CA TYR A 44 17.82 -3.97 5.44
C TYR A 44 18.08 -4.38 4.00
N SER A 45 17.63 -3.53 3.08
CA SER A 45 18.00 -3.58 1.67
C SER A 45 19.37 -2.92 1.48
N ILE A 46 20.22 -3.52 0.67
CA ILE A 46 21.49 -2.92 0.26
C ILE A 46 21.21 -1.95 -0.89
N MET A 47 21.40 -0.68 -0.60
CA MET A 47 21.18 0.40 -1.57
C MET A 47 22.50 0.85 -2.16
N THR A 48 22.45 1.22 -3.44
CA THR A 48 23.59 1.79 -4.17
C THR A 48 23.41 3.29 -4.32
N GLY A 49 24.39 4.06 -3.90
CA GLY A 49 24.49 5.49 -4.20
C GLY A 49 25.64 5.74 -5.16
N ALA A 50 25.44 6.59 -6.16
CA ALA A 50 26.50 6.97 -7.09
C ALA A 50 26.45 8.45 -7.43
N VAL A 51 27.64 9.04 -7.67
CA VAL A 51 27.78 10.38 -8.25
C VAL A 51 28.69 10.28 -9.47
N ARG A 52 28.20 10.75 -10.60
CA ARG A 52 28.93 10.76 -11.86
C ARG A 52 29.35 12.19 -12.19
N HIS A 53 30.67 12.39 -12.44
CA HIS A 53 31.26 13.70 -12.77
C HIS A 53 30.89 14.85 -11.80
N GLY A 54 30.53 14.53 -10.55
CA GLY A 54 30.20 15.50 -9.49
C GLY A 54 28.80 16.14 -9.57
N GLU A 55 28.01 15.85 -10.60
CA GLU A 55 26.75 16.56 -10.85
C GLU A 55 25.51 15.70 -10.67
N GLU A 56 25.56 14.40 -11.00
CA GLU A 56 24.39 13.52 -10.99
C GLU A 56 24.46 12.55 -9.81
N LYS A 57 23.46 12.64 -8.89
CA LYS A 57 23.27 11.66 -7.82
C LYS A 57 22.33 10.58 -8.30
N LEU A 58 22.82 9.35 -8.41
CA LEU A 58 22.06 8.16 -8.72
C LEU A 58 21.85 7.38 -7.41
N SER A 59 20.68 6.82 -7.22
CA SER A 59 20.35 5.93 -6.10
C SER A 59 19.52 4.78 -6.64
N GLY A 60 19.80 3.57 -6.18
CA GLY A 60 19.09 2.37 -6.62
C GLY A 60 19.15 1.25 -5.59
N ASP A 61 18.29 0.27 -5.75
CA ASP A 61 18.17 -0.93 -4.93
C ASP A 61 18.87 -2.16 -5.55
N ARG A 62 19.63 -1.93 -6.62
CA ARG A 62 20.31 -3.00 -7.35
C ARG A 62 21.79 -3.00 -7.03
N VAL A 63 22.31 -4.21 -6.86
CA VAL A 63 23.73 -4.47 -6.59
C VAL A 63 24.26 -5.58 -7.49
N SER A 64 25.57 -5.67 -7.60
CA SER A 64 26.23 -6.78 -8.30
C SER A 64 26.19 -8.07 -7.47
N GLY A 65 26.35 -9.20 -8.15
CA GLY A 65 26.08 -10.51 -7.55
C GLY A 65 26.86 -10.83 -6.27
N ALA A 66 28.13 -10.46 -6.19
CA ALA A 66 28.97 -10.76 -5.03
C ALA A 66 28.73 -9.84 -3.81
N VAL A 67 28.00 -8.73 -3.98
CA VAL A 67 27.89 -7.69 -2.94
C VAL A 67 27.19 -8.21 -1.68
N ALA A 68 25.99 -8.80 -1.80
CA ALA A 68 25.27 -9.27 -0.61
C ALA A 68 26.01 -10.38 0.17
N PRO A 69 26.58 -11.43 -0.46
CA PRO A 69 27.49 -12.35 0.22
C PRO A 69 28.69 -11.67 0.87
N GLY A 70 29.25 -10.63 0.22
CA GLY A 70 30.35 -9.85 0.76
C GLY A 70 29.99 -9.09 2.03
N PHE A 71 28.78 -8.59 2.17
CA PHE A 71 28.31 -8.00 3.43
C PHE A 71 28.39 -9.01 4.57
N LYS A 72 27.98 -10.26 4.34
CA LYS A 72 28.09 -11.32 5.36
C LYS A 72 29.52 -11.67 5.70
N GLU A 73 30.41 -11.66 4.73
CA GLU A 73 31.80 -12.08 4.91
C GLU A 73 32.68 -10.99 5.53
N PHE A 74 32.49 -9.72 5.14
CA PHE A 74 33.42 -8.64 5.47
C PHE A 74 32.87 -7.57 6.41
N VAL A 75 31.53 -7.48 6.60
CA VAL A 75 30.93 -6.43 7.44
C VAL A 75 30.55 -7.00 8.80
N PRO A 76 31.22 -6.58 9.90
CA PRO A 76 30.91 -7.03 11.26
C PRO A 76 29.47 -6.65 11.63
N GLY A 77 28.78 -7.53 12.38
CA GLY A 77 27.39 -7.24 12.80
C GLY A 77 26.31 -7.66 11.80
N VAL A 78 26.68 -8.15 10.62
CA VAL A 78 25.74 -8.79 9.69
C VAL A 78 25.53 -10.25 10.13
N GLU A 79 24.31 -10.59 10.52
CA GLU A 79 23.91 -11.94 10.92
C GLU A 79 23.79 -12.87 9.73
N THR A 80 23.12 -12.44 8.67
CA THR A 80 23.00 -13.16 7.40
C THR A 80 22.70 -12.20 6.25
N ALA A 81 22.96 -12.65 5.02
CA ALA A 81 22.68 -11.90 3.81
C ALA A 81 22.06 -12.81 2.75
N THR A 82 21.23 -12.23 1.91
CA THR A 82 20.63 -12.92 0.75
C THR A 82 20.52 -11.97 -0.43
N ARG A 83 20.32 -12.55 -1.59
CA ARG A 83 20.02 -11.81 -2.83
C ARG A 83 19.02 -12.58 -3.66
N ILE A 84 18.27 -11.84 -4.46
CA ILE A 84 17.39 -12.38 -5.47
C ILE A 84 17.59 -11.64 -6.79
N THR A 85 17.30 -12.30 -7.89
CA THR A 85 17.28 -11.66 -9.22
C THR A 85 16.27 -12.34 -10.14
N PRO A 86 15.49 -11.58 -10.94
CA PRO A 86 14.76 -12.13 -12.06
C PRO A 86 15.75 -12.61 -13.13
N VAL A 87 15.46 -13.72 -13.80
CA VAL A 87 16.39 -14.36 -14.74
C VAL A 87 15.81 -14.47 -16.14
N PHE A 88 14.52 -14.75 -16.26
CA PHE A 88 13.88 -14.94 -17.54
C PHE A 88 12.91 -13.80 -17.86
N GLU A 89 12.89 -13.40 -19.12
CA GLU A 89 11.91 -12.43 -19.63
C GLU A 89 10.55 -13.10 -19.90
N ASN A 90 10.54 -14.43 -20.11
CA ASN A 90 9.35 -15.19 -20.40
C ASN A 90 8.96 -16.07 -19.20
N ASN A 91 7.81 -15.77 -18.60
CA ASN A 91 7.25 -16.45 -17.45
C ASN A 91 6.36 -17.66 -17.81
N SER A 92 6.51 -18.20 -19.02
CA SER A 92 5.78 -19.39 -19.49
C SER A 92 6.55 -20.66 -19.19
N TYR A 93 5.88 -21.57 -18.50
CA TYR A 93 6.39 -22.89 -18.13
C TYR A 93 5.46 -23.98 -18.64
N TYR A 94 6.03 -25.17 -18.83
CA TYR A 94 5.29 -26.35 -19.26
C TYR A 94 5.57 -27.50 -18.30
N THR A 95 4.50 -28.23 -17.92
CA THR A 95 4.62 -29.52 -17.25
C THR A 95 5.06 -30.62 -18.23
N GLN A 96 5.38 -31.82 -17.72
CA GLN A 96 5.66 -33.00 -18.56
C GLN A 96 4.50 -33.29 -19.50
N ASP A 97 3.26 -33.08 -19.08
CA ASP A 97 2.06 -33.27 -19.89
C ASP A 97 1.78 -32.12 -20.87
N LYS A 98 2.74 -31.19 -21.03
CA LYS A 98 2.65 -30.01 -21.90
C LYS A 98 1.54 -29.00 -21.51
N ASN A 99 1.07 -29.01 -20.28
CA ASN A 99 0.18 -27.97 -19.77
C ASN A 99 0.97 -26.70 -19.57
N LYS A 100 0.52 -25.59 -20.18
CA LYS A 100 1.13 -24.27 -20.04
C LYS A 100 0.73 -23.66 -18.72
N LEU A 101 1.72 -23.11 -18.00
CA LEU A 101 1.57 -22.36 -16.77
C LEU A 101 2.30 -21.01 -16.91
N GLU A 102 1.71 -19.98 -16.37
CA GLU A 102 2.39 -18.68 -16.21
C GLU A 102 2.75 -18.50 -14.74
N ALA A 103 4.03 -18.21 -14.48
CA ALA A 103 4.57 -18.09 -13.13
C ALA A 103 5.76 -17.14 -13.12
N GLU A 104 5.83 -16.23 -12.16
CA GLU A 104 6.95 -15.32 -11.97
C GLU A 104 8.09 -16.05 -11.25
N LEU A 105 9.28 -16.06 -11.86
CA LEU A 105 10.45 -16.74 -11.31
C LEU A 105 11.54 -15.75 -10.96
N VAL A 106 12.10 -15.92 -9.76
CA VAL A 106 13.38 -15.32 -9.36
C VAL A 106 14.35 -16.38 -8.88
N VAL A 107 15.62 -16.11 -9.00
CA VAL A 107 16.68 -16.92 -8.40
C VAL A 107 16.97 -16.39 -7.02
N ALA A 108 17.12 -17.26 -6.02
CA ALA A 108 17.36 -16.91 -4.62
C ALA A 108 18.49 -17.73 -3.99
N ASP A 109 19.16 -17.13 -3.00
CA ASP A 109 20.15 -17.82 -2.16
C ASP A 109 19.49 -18.69 -1.09
N THR A 110 20.26 -19.61 -0.52
CA THR A 110 19.86 -20.52 0.57
C THR A 110 19.40 -19.80 1.83
N CYS A 111 19.88 -18.57 2.07
CA CYS A 111 19.57 -17.75 3.25
C CYS A 111 18.31 -16.90 3.09
N PHE A 112 17.59 -17.00 1.97
CA PHE A 112 16.39 -16.18 1.73
C PHE A 112 15.35 -16.33 2.83
N PHE A 113 15.06 -17.55 3.24
CA PHE A 113 14.07 -17.85 4.28
C PHE A 113 14.57 -17.57 5.71
N ASP A 114 15.87 -17.39 5.92
CA ASP A 114 16.43 -16.94 7.21
C ASP A 114 16.19 -15.44 7.45
N ILE A 115 16.00 -14.68 6.38
CA ILE A 115 15.72 -13.23 6.42
C ILE A 115 14.22 -12.97 6.34
N PHE A 116 13.53 -13.65 5.40
CA PHE A 116 12.12 -13.51 5.16
C PHE A 116 11.39 -14.77 5.65
N ASP A 117 10.73 -14.65 6.79
CA ASP A 117 10.08 -15.73 7.53
C ASP A 117 8.73 -16.14 6.87
N VAL A 118 8.81 -16.64 5.65
CA VAL A 118 7.65 -17.16 4.92
C VAL A 118 7.44 -18.62 5.31
N GLN A 119 6.18 -19.00 5.55
CA GLN A 119 5.83 -20.37 5.91
C GLN A 119 6.20 -21.35 4.78
N VAL A 120 6.86 -22.45 5.14
CA VAL A 120 7.20 -23.54 4.23
C VAL A 120 6.32 -24.73 4.54
N TYR A 121 5.68 -25.30 3.50
CA TYR A 121 4.78 -26.45 3.60
C TYR A 121 5.46 -27.76 3.27
N ALA A 122 6.46 -27.74 2.37
CA ALA A 122 7.21 -28.91 1.95
C ALA A 122 8.63 -28.55 1.55
N GLY A 123 9.57 -29.48 1.73
CA GLY A 123 10.99 -29.30 1.42
C GLY A 123 11.77 -28.51 2.47
N ASP A 124 13.10 -28.63 2.43
CA ASP A 124 14.02 -27.82 3.21
C ASP A 124 14.57 -26.72 2.31
N PRO A 125 14.26 -25.43 2.55
CA PRO A 125 14.70 -24.34 1.71
C PRO A 125 16.21 -24.29 1.48
N LYS A 126 17.00 -24.55 2.53
CA LYS A 126 18.48 -24.55 2.44
C LYS A 126 18.99 -25.64 1.53
N GLN A 127 18.42 -26.82 1.66
CA GLN A 127 18.78 -27.96 0.83
C GLN A 127 18.34 -27.74 -0.63
N VAL A 128 17.11 -27.28 -0.85
CA VAL A 128 16.57 -27.06 -2.19
C VAL A 128 17.33 -25.95 -2.91
N LEU A 129 17.51 -24.77 -2.29
CA LEU A 129 18.14 -23.62 -2.92
C LEU A 129 19.68 -23.74 -3.03
N SER A 130 20.29 -24.80 -2.48
CA SER A 130 21.71 -25.12 -2.67
C SER A 130 22.02 -25.95 -3.92
N GLN A 131 21.01 -26.52 -4.58
CA GLN A 131 21.20 -27.51 -5.64
C GLN A 131 20.78 -26.97 -7.01
N TRP A 132 21.63 -27.18 -7.99
CA TRP A 132 21.38 -26.78 -9.37
C TRP A 132 20.05 -27.35 -9.90
N GLY A 133 19.24 -26.52 -10.54
CA GLY A 133 17.97 -26.93 -11.18
C GLY A 133 16.83 -27.24 -10.21
N LYS A 134 17.04 -27.04 -8.90
CA LYS A 134 16.00 -27.23 -7.90
C LYS A 134 15.27 -25.91 -7.61
N MET A 135 13.98 -26.01 -7.29
CA MET A 135 13.15 -24.85 -7.02
C MET A 135 12.11 -25.10 -5.95
N MET A 136 11.72 -24.03 -5.31
CA MET A 136 10.53 -23.95 -4.47
C MET A 136 9.42 -23.23 -5.22
N VAL A 137 8.18 -23.64 -5.04
CA VAL A 137 7.02 -23.00 -5.68
C VAL A 137 6.04 -22.45 -4.65
N SER A 138 5.31 -21.42 -5.02
CA SER A 138 4.23 -20.86 -4.21
C SER A 138 3.09 -21.87 -4.02
N ARG A 139 2.34 -21.73 -2.95
CA ARG A 139 1.17 -22.56 -2.67
C ARG A 139 0.16 -22.49 -3.82
N THR A 140 -0.12 -21.29 -4.33
CA THR A 140 -1.02 -21.11 -5.47
C THR A 140 -0.53 -21.86 -6.71
N LEU A 141 0.76 -21.86 -7.00
CA LEU A 141 1.32 -22.62 -8.11
C LEU A 141 1.27 -24.13 -7.84
N ALA A 142 1.55 -24.56 -6.59
CA ALA A 142 1.43 -25.96 -6.20
C ALA A 142 -0.01 -26.48 -6.34
N GLU A 143 -1.03 -25.69 -6.03
CA GLU A 143 -2.44 -26.04 -6.25
C GLU A 143 -2.76 -26.24 -7.74
N LYS A 144 -2.22 -25.40 -8.64
CA LYS A 144 -2.32 -25.58 -10.10
C LYS A 144 -1.63 -26.86 -10.59
N LEU A 145 -0.61 -27.32 -9.87
CA LEU A 145 0.12 -28.57 -10.14
C LEU A 145 -0.56 -29.81 -9.53
N GLY A 146 -1.72 -29.65 -8.90
CA GLY A 146 -2.53 -30.74 -8.35
C GLY A 146 -2.41 -30.92 -6.85
N GLY A 147 -1.90 -29.93 -6.13
CA GLY A 147 -1.74 -29.87 -4.68
C GLY A 147 -0.30 -30.08 -4.22
N ILE A 148 -0.03 -29.72 -2.95
CA ILE A 148 1.32 -29.66 -2.38
C ILE A 148 2.07 -30.99 -2.55
N GLU A 149 1.43 -32.12 -2.21
CA GLU A 149 2.07 -33.45 -2.28
C GLU A 149 2.42 -33.87 -3.70
N LYS A 150 1.58 -33.49 -4.69
CA LYS A 150 1.82 -33.83 -6.09
C LYS A 150 2.74 -32.86 -6.79
N ALA A 151 2.84 -31.64 -6.34
CA ALA A 151 3.75 -30.62 -6.89
C ALA A 151 5.21 -31.02 -6.67
N VAL A 152 5.53 -31.55 -5.48
CA VAL A 152 6.89 -32.00 -5.15
C VAL A 152 7.29 -33.18 -6.04
N GLY A 153 8.45 -33.06 -6.66
CA GLY A 153 8.98 -34.05 -7.63
C GLY A 153 8.60 -33.78 -9.07
N GLN A 154 7.64 -32.89 -9.35
CA GLN A 154 7.34 -32.50 -10.73
C GLN A 154 8.45 -31.70 -11.36
N THR A 155 8.55 -31.78 -12.69
CA THR A 155 9.49 -31.00 -13.47
C THR A 155 8.78 -29.98 -14.32
N LEU A 156 9.34 -28.77 -14.35
CA LEU A 156 8.87 -27.67 -15.21
C LEU A 156 9.93 -27.32 -16.23
N TYR A 157 9.48 -26.97 -17.41
CA TYR A 157 10.32 -26.52 -18.54
C TYR A 157 10.00 -25.06 -18.85
N ASN A 158 10.99 -24.21 -18.92
CA ASN A 158 10.80 -22.83 -19.35
C ASN A 158 10.83 -22.73 -20.88
N GLU A 159 9.93 -21.93 -21.47
CA GLU A 159 9.83 -21.77 -22.93
C GLU A 159 11.14 -21.21 -23.55
N SER A 160 11.82 -20.33 -22.85
CA SER A 160 13.10 -19.72 -23.30
C SER A 160 14.28 -20.69 -23.18
N LEU A 161 14.18 -21.72 -22.33
CA LEU A 161 15.23 -22.70 -22.07
C LEU A 161 14.69 -24.14 -22.15
N PRO A 162 14.25 -24.62 -23.31
CA PRO A 162 13.54 -25.90 -23.44
C PRO A 162 14.41 -27.13 -23.11
N LYS A 163 15.72 -26.98 -23.00
CA LYS A 163 16.64 -28.03 -22.59
C LYS A 163 16.93 -28.06 -21.09
N ALA A 164 16.57 -27.00 -20.38
CA ALA A 164 16.73 -26.94 -18.92
C ALA A 164 15.51 -27.54 -18.25
N VAL A 165 15.75 -28.42 -17.31
CA VAL A 165 14.73 -29.09 -16.51
C VAL A 165 14.84 -28.60 -15.08
N PHE A 166 13.76 -28.04 -14.56
CA PHE A 166 13.69 -27.56 -13.20
C PHE A 166 12.77 -28.47 -12.39
N THR A 167 13.24 -28.92 -11.22
CA THR A 167 12.48 -29.84 -10.37
C THR A 167 11.95 -29.08 -9.16
N VAL A 168 10.66 -29.22 -8.89
CA VAL A 168 10.01 -28.73 -7.68
C VAL A 168 10.39 -29.63 -6.51
N GLU A 169 11.01 -29.08 -5.48
CA GLU A 169 11.37 -29.83 -4.26
C GLU A 169 10.89 -29.19 -2.97
N GLY A 170 10.17 -28.05 -3.08
CA GLY A 170 9.56 -27.42 -1.94
C GLY A 170 8.38 -26.53 -2.31
N VAL A 171 7.56 -26.22 -1.30
CA VAL A 171 6.38 -25.38 -1.42
C VAL A 171 6.38 -24.37 -0.27
N PHE A 172 6.21 -23.08 -0.60
CA PHE A 172 6.13 -21.99 0.35
C PHE A 172 4.77 -21.25 0.24
N GLU A 173 4.39 -20.51 1.28
CA GLU A 173 3.18 -19.68 1.29
C GLU A 173 3.34 -18.51 0.33
N ASP A 174 2.27 -18.13 -0.37
CA ASP A 174 2.26 -16.99 -1.28
C ASP A 174 2.67 -15.70 -0.56
N PHE A 175 3.48 -14.88 -1.22
CA PHE A 175 3.81 -13.57 -0.67
C PHE A 175 2.58 -12.67 -0.62
N PRO A 176 2.36 -11.94 0.49
CA PRO A 176 1.28 -10.98 0.59
C PRO A 176 1.30 -9.94 -0.53
N THR A 177 0.13 -9.44 -0.91
CA THR A 177 0.01 -8.45 -1.99
C THR A 177 0.68 -7.10 -1.70
N ASN A 178 0.98 -6.82 -0.41
CA ASN A 178 1.76 -5.68 0.07
C ASN A 178 3.23 -6.05 0.35
N SER A 179 3.78 -6.95 -0.41
CA SER A 179 5.20 -7.33 -0.37
C SER A 179 5.93 -6.88 -1.62
N THR A 180 7.22 -6.55 -1.48
CA THR A 180 8.16 -6.38 -2.59
C THR A 180 8.27 -7.66 -3.43
N PHE A 181 8.01 -8.82 -2.83
CA PHE A 181 8.04 -10.13 -3.50
C PHE A 181 6.68 -10.60 -4.02
N ARG A 182 5.68 -9.73 -4.02
CA ARG A 182 4.32 -10.09 -4.50
C ARG A 182 4.37 -10.69 -5.91
N GLY A 183 3.61 -11.75 -6.11
CA GLY A 183 3.48 -12.40 -7.41
C GLY A 183 4.65 -13.28 -7.80
N ILE A 184 5.69 -13.42 -6.97
CA ILE A 184 6.74 -14.41 -7.18
C ILE A 184 6.17 -15.79 -6.86
N ASP A 185 6.13 -16.64 -7.87
CA ASP A 185 5.62 -18.02 -7.79
C ASP A 185 6.74 -19.05 -7.65
N ILE A 186 7.95 -18.75 -8.12
CA ILE A 186 9.06 -19.69 -8.16
C ILE A 186 10.33 -19.06 -7.62
N LEU A 187 10.94 -19.73 -6.64
CA LEU A 187 12.29 -19.46 -6.15
C LEU A 187 13.22 -20.56 -6.67
N LEU A 188 14.05 -20.22 -7.67
CA LEU A 188 15.02 -21.13 -8.27
C LEU A 188 16.35 -21.02 -7.52
N ALA A 189 17.02 -22.15 -7.31
CA ALA A 189 18.31 -22.21 -6.63
C ALA A 189 19.41 -21.35 -7.33
N MET A 190 20.11 -20.51 -6.58
CA MET A 190 21.17 -19.61 -7.07
C MET A 190 22.26 -20.34 -7.88
N PRO A 191 22.72 -21.56 -7.52
CA PRO A 191 23.71 -22.30 -8.31
C PRO A 191 23.27 -22.62 -9.75
N THR A 192 21.98 -22.47 -10.07
CA THR A 192 21.48 -22.66 -11.44
C THR A 192 21.87 -21.48 -12.34
N TYR A 193 22.17 -20.33 -11.76
CA TYR A 193 22.60 -19.15 -12.51
C TYR A 193 24.11 -19.10 -12.71
N SER A 194 24.55 -18.34 -13.70
CA SER A 194 25.97 -18.30 -14.08
C SER A 194 26.86 -17.75 -12.96
N LYS A 195 27.94 -18.46 -12.64
CA LYS A 195 28.96 -18.02 -11.67
C LYS A 195 29.56 -16.66 -12.02
N SER A 196 29.79 -16.38 -13.31
CA SER A 196 30.32 -15.09 -13.75
C SER A 196 29.39 -13.92 -13.39
N SER A 197 28.10 -14.16 -13.21
CA SER A 197 27.14 -13.18 -12.74
C SER A 197 27.06 -13.14 -11.22
N THR A 198 27.00 -14.32 -10.57
CA THR A 198 26.80 -14.41 -9.11
C THR A 198 28.03 -14.01 -8.29
N GLU A 199 29.23 -14.14 -8.86
CA GLU A 199 30.51 -13.82 -8.21
C GLU A 199 31.09 -12.45 -8.64
N ASN A 200 30.35 -11.69 -9.48
CA ASN A 200 30.79 -10.39 -9.96
C ASN A 200 30.55 -9.29 -8.92
N TRP A 201 31.59 -8.47 -8.68
CA TRP A 201 31.52 -7.35 -7.72
C TRP A 201 31.10 -6.03 -8.36
N LEU A 202 31.12 -5.89 -9.68
CA LEU A 202 30.84 -4.63 -10.36
C LEU A 202 30.33 -4.87 -11.78
N GLY A 203 29.42 -4.03 -12.25
CA GLY A 203 28.98 -3.99 -13.65
C GLY A 203 27.90 -5.00 -14.03
N ASN A 204 27.25 -5.63 -13.05
CA ASN A 204 26.08 -6.49 -13.23
C ASN A 204 25.07 -6.27 -12.12
N ASP A 205 24.58 -5.02 -12.00
CA ASP A 205 23.72 -4.55 -10.92
C ASP A 205 22.26 -4.93 -11.20
N ARG A 206 21.95 -6.21 -11.05
CA ARG A 206 20.63 -6.78 -11.28
C ARG A 206 20.00 -7.43 -10.04
N TYR A 207 20.81 -7.60 -8.98
CA TYR A 207 20.38 -8.29 -7.78
C TYR A 207 19.77 -7.31 -6.77
N LEU A 208 18.66 -7.69 -6.18
CA LEU A 208 18.21 -7.12 -4.92
C LEU A 208 18.96 -7.81 -3.80
N GLY A 209 19.73 -7.06 -3.04
CA GLY A 209 20.53 -7.56 -1.92
C GLY A 209 19.88 -7.18 -0.59
N TYR A 210 19.84 -8.13 0.34
CA TYR A 210 19.28 -7.93 1.67
C TYR A 210 20.23 -8.45 2.74
N VAL A 211 20.26 -7.76 3.87
CA VAL A 211 21.01 -8.18 5.06
C VAL A 211 20.10 -8.15 6.29
N LYS A 212 20.34 -9.11 7.18
CA LYS A 212 19.79 -9.10 8.53
C LYS A 212 20.92 -8.77 9.49
N LEU A 213 20.77 -7.72 10.28
CA LEU A 213 21.75 -7.30 11.27
C LEU A 213 21.55 -8.06 12.59
N GLN A 214 22.62 -8.25 13.33
CA GLN A 214 22.57 -8.74 14.70
C GLN A 214 21.80 -7.77 15.58
N GLU A 215 21.25 -8.26 16.68
CA GLU A 215 20.49 -7.44 17.61
C GLU A 215 21.34 -6.31 18.21
N GLY A 216 20.80 -5.10 18.20
CA GLY A 216 21.45 -3.91 18.74
C GLY A 216 22.52 -3.26 17.84
N VAL A 217 22.75 -3.77 16.63
CA VAL A 217 23.69 -3.15 15.68
C VAL A 217 23.02 -1.95 15.00
N ASP A 218 23.70 -0.80 15.07
CA ASP A 218 23.31 0.41 14.34
C ASP A 218 23.84 0.35 12.90
N PRO A 219 23.00 0.40 11.87
CA PRO A 219 23.42 0.37 10.47
C PRO A 219 24.37 1.51 10.10
N GLU A 220 24.25 2.70 10.73
CA GLU A 220 25.13 3.83 10.44
C GLU A 220 26.58 3.57 10.89
N SER A 221 26.77 2.75 11.95
CA SER A 221 28.10 2.36 12.44
C SER A 221 28.88 1.44 11.50
N LEU A 222 28.20 0.87 10.50
CA LEU A 222 28.79 -0.07 9.54
C LEU A 222 29.41 0.62 8.31
N THR A 223 29.28 1.93 8.20
CA THR A 223 29.70 2.69 7.00
C THR A 223 31.16 2.47 6.64
N ASP A 224 32.06 2.51 7.62
CA ASP A 224 33.50 2.33 7.39
C ASP A 224 33.81 0.89 6.95
N ALA A 225 33.21 -0.12 7.59
CA ALA A 225 33.40 -1.52 7.23
C ALA A 225 32.82 -1.83 5.82
N ILE A 226 31.72 -1.21 5.43
CA ILE A 226 31.15 -1.30 4.08
C ILE A 226 32.13 -0.71 3.06
N HIS A 227 32.72 0.44 3.38
CA HIS A 227 33.71 1.06 2.51
C HIS A 227 35.00 0.21 2.39
N GLU A 228 35.52 -0.34 3.48
CA GLU A 228 36.66 -1.26 3.45
C GLU A 228 36.38 -2.51 2.60
N MET A 229 35.18 -3.09 2.71
CA MET A 229 34.74 -4.19 1.86
C MET A 229 34.79 -3.78 0.37
N GLN A 230 34.30 -2.57 0.03
CA GLN A 230 34.33 -2.06 -1.34
C GLN A 230 35.76 -1.89 -1.86
N VAL A 231 36.62 -1.21 -1.11
CA VAL A 231 38.03 -0.99 -1.49
C VAL A 231 38.79 -2.30 -1.71
N LYS A 232 38.48 -3.33 -0.91
CA LYS A 232 39.09 -4.65 -1.05
C LYS A 232 38.68 -5.40 -2.33
N ASN A 233 37.43 -5.25 -2.75
CA ASN A 233 36.82 -6.11 -3.78
C ASN A 233 36.45 -5.39 -5.08
N GLN A 234 36.50 -4.07 -5.10
CA GLN A 234 36.17 -3.24 -6.26
C GLN A 234 37.31 -2.28 -6.61
N PRO A 235 37.53 -1.95 -7.89
CA PRO A 235 38.59 -1.02 -8.31
C PRO A 235 38.18 0.44 -8.05
N MET A 236 38.04 0.81 -6.77
CA MET A 236 37.47 2.12 -6.34
C MET A 236 38.31 3.29 -6.87
N GLU A 237 39.64 3.19 -6.90
CA GLU A 237 40.51 4.24 -7.44
C GLU A 237 40.26 4.47 -8.95
N ASP A 238 40.05 3.41 -9.75
CA ASP A 238 39.85 3.51 -11.18
C ASP A 238 38.45 4.07 -11.50
N LEU A 239 37.45 3.72 -10.66
CA LEU A 239 36.11 4.34 -10.73
C LEU A 239 36.19 5.84 -10.44
N GLU A 240 36.91 6.24 -9.41
CA GLU A 240 37.08 7.66 -9.05
C GLU A 240 37.84 8.44 -10.16
N LYS A 241 38.91 7.87 -10.74
CA LYS A 241 39.60 8.44 -11.90
C LYS A 241 38.68 8.58 -13.12
N ALA A 242 37.69 7.66 -13.27
CA ALA A 242 36.68 7.73 -14.32
C ALA A 242 35.51 8.70 -13.97
N GLY A 243 35.61 9.41 -12.84
CA GLY A 243 34.60 10.40 -12.39
C GLY A 243 33.35 9.76 -11.77
N LEU A 244 33.41 8.50 -11.37
CA LEU A 244 32.32 7.79 -10.72
C LEU A 244 32.66 7.52 -9.25
N LYS A 245 31.89 8.10 -8.32
CA LYS A 245 31.92 7.74 -6.90
C LYS A 245 30.77 6.81 -6.62
N LEU A 246 31.05 5.62 -6.10
CA LEU A 246 30.09 4.57 -5.78
C LEU A 246 30.18 4.24 -4.29
N TRP A 247 29.04 4.10 -3.63
CA TRP A 247 28.97 3.62 -2.24
C TRP A 247 27.73 2.78 -2.01
N TYR A 248 27.76 1.90 -1.02
CA TYR A 248 26.62 1.17 -0.52
C TYR A 248 26.16 1.74 0.81
N TYR A 249 24.86 1.67 1.06
CA TYR A 249 24.24 2.00 2.34
C TYR A 249 23.05 1.07 2.59
N LEU A 250 22.62 1.03 3.86
CA LEU A 250 21.55 0.16 4.29
C LEU A 250 20.27 0.97 4.52
N GLU A 251 19.16 0.53 3.93
CA GLU A 251 17.84 1.10 4.14
C GLU A 251 16.90 0.02 4.66
N ARG A 252 16.13 0.30 5.72
CA ARG A 252 15.16 -0.67 6.26
C ARG A 252 14.18 -1.09 5.19
N THR A 253 14.03 -2.40 4.98
CA THR A 253 13.18 -2.96 3.92
C THR A 253 11.72 -2.55 4.08
N ASP A 254 11.19 -2.50 5.32
CA ASP A 254 9.82 -2.07 5.62
C ASP A 254 9.57 -0.56 5.37
N ARG A 255 10.61 0.24 5.15
CA ARG A 255 10.51 1.67 4.84
C ARG A 255 10.82 2.01 3.40
N GLN A 256 11.51 1.13 2.69
CA GLN A 256 11.98 1.38 1.33
C GLN A 256 10.84 1.79 0.38
N HIS A 257 9.69 1.10 0.47
CA HIS A 257 8.52 1.43 -0.36
C HIS A 257 8.02 2.87 -0.15
N VAL A 258 8.01 3.34 1.09
CA VAL A 258 7.54 4.69 1.46
C VAL A 258 8.63 5.76 1.25
N SER A 259 9.91 5.37 1.32
CA SER A 259 11.05 6.27 1.06
C SER A 259 11.18 6.65 -0.40
N ASP A 260 10.72 5.79 -1.32
CA ASP A 260 10.71 6.11 -2.75
C ASP A 260 9.88 7.37 -3.01
N PRO A 261 10.45 8.41 -3.65
CA PRO A 261 9.75 9.67 -3.89
C PRO A 261 8.44 9.52 -4.66
N THR A 262 8.37 8.57 -5.61
CA THR A 262 7.20 8.32 -6.44
C THR A 262 6.06 7.76 -5.59
N ASN A 263 6.35 6.71 -4.80
CA ASN A 263 5.39 6.09 -3.91
C ASN A 263 4.93 7.06 -2.82
N ARG A 264 5.86 7.80 -2.20
CA ARG A 264 5.53 8.81 -1.19
C ARG A 264 4.60 9.88 -1.72
N ASN A 265 4.87 10.41 -2.91
CA ASN A 265 4.02 11.42 -3.54
C ASN A 265 2.64 10.85 -3.89
N MET A 266 2.57 9.62 -4.37
CA MET A 266 1.31 8.90 -4.62
C MET A 266 0.50 8.75 -3.33
N ILE A 267 1.12 8.27 -2.24
CA ILE A 267 0.47 8.10 -0.93
C ILE A 267 -0.07 9.44 -0.41
N LEU A 268 0.73 10.50 -0.46
CA LEU A 268 0.30 11.84 -0.04
C LEU A 268 -0.88 12.35 -0.89
N MET A 269 -0.83 12.15 -2.20
CA MET A 269 -1.91 12.53 -3.11
C MET A 269 -3.20 11.76 -2.79
N LEU A 270 -3.14 10.45 -2.62
CA LEU A 270 -4.29 9.62 -2.26
C LEU A 270 -4.90 10.07 -0.92
N LEU A 271 -4.06 10.35 0.08
CA LEU A 271 -4.51 10.85 1.38
C LEU A 271 -5.23 12.20 1.27
N ILE A 272 -4.64 13.15 0.56
CA ILE A 272 -5.24 14.47 0.33
C ILE A 272 -6.60 14.31 -0.38
N VAL A 273 -6.66 13.54 -1.46
CA VAL A 273 -7.91 13.31 -2.21
C VAL A 273 -8.97 12.65 -1.32
N ALA A 274 -8.60 11.65 -0.53
CA ALA A 274 -9.51 10.97 0.40
C ALA A 274 -10.12 11.95 1.40
N LEU A 275 -9.28 12.73 2.08
CA LEU A 275 -9.71 13.71 3.09
C LEU A 275 -10.62 14.78 2.48
N LEU A 276 -10.33 15.19 1.27
CA LEU A 276 -11.09 16.20 0.57
C LEU A 276 -12.45 15.68 0.12
N LEU A 277 -12.54 14.46 -0.38
CA LEU A 277 -13.81 13.83 -0.76
C LEU A 277 -14.72 13.62 0.46
N ILE A 278 -14.18 13.12 1.56
CA ILE A 278 -14.93 12.94 2.80
C ILE A 278 -15.40 14.31 3.34
N SER A 279 -14.51 15.31 3.37
CA SER A 279 -14.84 16.65 3.81
C SER A 279 -15.96 17.27 2.96
N ALA A 280 -15.88 17.14 1.64
CA ALA A 280 -16.91 17.62 0.73
C ALA A 280 -18.26 16.95 0.97
N ALA A 281 -18.27 15.62 1.19
CA ALA A 281 -19.48 14.87 1.49
C ALA A 281 -20.11 15.30 2.84
N VAL A 282 -19.29 15.46 3.88
CA VAL A 282 -19.70 15.91 5.20
C VAL A 282 -20.25 17.35 5.14
N VAL A 283 -19.55 18.27 4.49
CA VAL A 283 -20.01 19.66 4.31
C VAL A 283 -21.33 19.70 3.54
N ASN A 284 -21.44 18.94 2.46
CA ASN A 284 -22.70 18.85 1.70
C ASN A 284 -23.85 18.35 2.59
N TYR A 285 -23.59 17.30 3.39
CA TYR A 285 -24.59 16.81 4.35
C TYR A 285 -24.97 17.88 5.37
N VAL A 286 -24.01 18.57 5.99
CA VAL A 286 -24.22 19.64 6.99
C VAL A 286 -25.06 20.78 6.40
N LEU A 287 -24.69 21.27 5.20
CA LEU A 287 -25.42 22.35 4.52
C LEU A 287 -26.88 21.98 4.22
N ASN A 288 -27.09 20.76 3.70
CA ASN A 288 -28.44 20.26 3.45
C ASN A 288 -29.23 20.02 4.74
N SER A 289 -28.57 19.63 5.84
CA SER A 289 -29.20 19.49 7.17
C SER A 289 -29.62 20.83 7.71
N ILE A 290 -28.76 21.85 7.71
CA ILE A 290 -29.10 23.21 8.12
C ILE A 290 -30.29 23.74 7.31
N SER A 291 -30.27 23.63 5.99
CA SER A 291 -31.39 24.03 5.12
C SER A 291 -32.70 23.35 5.48
N SER A 292 -32.65 22.07 5.87
CA SER A 292 -33.86 21.33 6.22
C SER A 292 -34.45 21.76 7.55
N VAL A 293 -33.62 22.16 8.52
CA VAL A 293 -34.08 22.57 9.83
C VAL A 293 -34.60 24.01 9.81
N VAL A 294 -34.03 24.90 8.99
CA VAL A 294 -34.62 26.24 8.76
C VAL A 294 -36.09 26.14 8.33
N GLN A 295 -36.42 25.17 7.47
CA GLN A 295 -37.81 24.91 7.07
C GLN A 295 -38.67 24.33 8.21
N ARG A 296 -38.05 23.75 9.24
CA ARG A 296 -38.70 23.18 10.43
C ARG A 296 -38.56 24.08 11.67
N ALA A 297 -38.15 25.35 11.47
CA ALA A 297 -37.93 26.29 12.58
C ALA A 297 -39.18 26.48 13.43
N LYS A 298 -40.38 26.44 12.84
CA LYS A 298 -41.67 26.49 13.59
C LYS A 298 -41.83 25.28 14.53
N GLU A 299 -41.47 24.07 14.11
CA GLU A 299 -41.51 22.85 14.92
C GLU A 299 -40.58 22.99 16.13
N VAL A 300 -39.33 23.49 15.91
CA VAL A 300 -38.38 23.75 16.98
C VAL A 300 -38.85 24.86 17.92
N GLY A 301 -39.47 25.93 17.38
CA GLY A 301 -40.07 27.00 18.17
C GLY A 301 -41.17 26.50 19.10
N VAL A 302 -42.10 25.67 18.59
CA VAL A 302 -43.15 25.05 19.36
C VAL A 302 -42.60 24.18 20.50
N ARG A 303 -41.60 23.34 20.21
CA ARG A 303 -40.95 22.51 21.26
C ARG A 303 -40.31 23.35 22.36
N LYS A 304 -39.65 24.45 22.02
CA LYS A 304 -39.09 25.41 22.99
C LYS A 304 -40.21 26.06 23.86
N CYS A 305 -41.35 26.39 23.26
CA CYS A 305 -42.51 26.88 24.01
C CYS A 305 -43.08 25.85 25.02
N TYR A 306 -42.93 24.55 24.70
CA TYR A 306 -43.27 23.45 25.63
C TYR A 306 -42.17 23.06 26.60
N GLY A 307 -41.14 23.89 26.76
CA GLY A 307 -40.08 23.71 27.76
C GLY A 307 -38.87 22.87 27.27
N ALA A 308 -38.77 22.54 26.01
CA ALA A 308 -37.58 21.84 25.49
C ALA A 308 -36.32 22.75 25.55
N GLU A 309 -35.29 22.28 26.22
CA GLU A 309 -34.00 22.95 26.28
C GLU A 309 -33.17 22.78 24.98
N GLY A 310 -32.15 23.60 24.83
CA GLY A 310 -31.23 23.51 23.69
C GLY A 310 -30.59 22.15 23.53
N GLY A 311 -30.32 21.46 24.66
CA GLY A 311 -29.76 20.11 24.70
C GLY A 311 -30.68 19.05 24.12
N ASP A 312 -32.00 19.17 24.30
CA ASP A 312 -32.97 18.20 23.78
C ASP A 312 -33.10 18.32 22.26
N ILE A 313 -33.01 19.54 21.75
CA ILE A 313 -33.00 19.82 20.32
C ILE A 313 -31.71 19.27 19.70
N ALA A 314 -30.56 19.46 20.36
CA ALA A 314 -29.29 18.91 19.90
C ALA A 314 -29.31 17.38 19.84
N LYS A 315 -29.80 16.71 20.88
CA LYS A 315 -29.98 15.25 20.93
C LYS A 315 -30.87 14.75 19.79
N LEU A 316 -31.96 15.45 19.48
CA LEU A 316 -32.88 15.08 18.42
C LEU A 316 -32.18 15.16 17.04
N LEU A 317 -31.46 16.26 16.77
CA LEU A 317 -30.76 16.46 15.52
C LEU A 317 -29.58 15.50 15.35
N PHE A 318 -28.87 15.22 16.45
CA PHE A 318 -27.79 14.24 16.44
C PHE A 318 -28.32 12.81 16.16
N LYS A 319 -29.43 12.40 16.77
CA LYS A 319 -30.07 11.11 16.47
C LYS A 319 -30.50 11.02 15.01
N GLU A 320 -31.07 12.09 14.43
CA GLU A 320 -31.43 12.13 13.00
C GLU A 320 -30.17 12.00 12.12
N ALA A 321 -29.09 12.70 12.47
CA ALA A 321 -27.81 12.59 11.76
C ALA A 321 -27.20 11.19 11.88
N ALA A 322 -27.24 10.57 13.06
CA ALA A 322 -26.75 9.21 13.29
C ALA A 322 -27.51 8.18 12.44
N VAL A 323 -28.82 8.27 12.35
CA VAL A 323 -29.63 7.39 11.50
C VAL A 323 -29.26 7.55 10.02
N HIS A 324 -29.16 8.80 9.53
CA HIS A 324 -28.76 9.05 8.14
C HIS A 324 -27.35 8.55 7.85
N PHE A 325 -26.44 8.74 8.80
CA PHE A 325 -25.05 8.29 8.68
C PHE A 325 -24.93 6.77 8.65
N THR A 326 -25.68 6.07 9.52
CA THR A 326 -25.74 4.60 9.52
C THR A 326 -26.26 4.06 8.18
N ILE A 327 -27.33 4.65 7.64
CA ILE A 327 -27.85 4.26 6.32
C ILE A 327 -26.82 4.55 5.22
N ALA A 328 -26.16 5.70 5.28
CA ALA A 328 -25.12 6.05 4.32
C ALA A 328 -23.92 5.09 4.39
N LEU A 329 -23.52 4.66 5.60
CA LEU A 329 -22.46 3.68 5.80
C LEU A 329 -22.81 2.30 5.22
N ILE A 330 -24.03 1.83 5.47
CA ILE A 330 -24.53 0.56 4.88
C ILE A 330 -24.50 0.63 3.35
N LEU A 331 -24.97 1.74 2.78
CA LEU A 331 -24.92 1.96 1.34
C LEU A 331 -23.48 2.06 0.81
N ALA A 332 -22.57 2.69 1.55
CA ALA A 332 -21.15 2.77 1.20
C ALA A 332 -20.52 1.36 1.14
N VAL A 333 -20.77 0.52 2.14
CA VAL A 333 -20.33 -0.88 2.14
C VAL A 333 -20.95 -1.65 0.97
N ALA A 334 -22.24 -1.47 0.72
CA ALA A 334 -22.90 -2.12 -0.42
C ALA A 334 -22.30 -1.70 -1.79
N ILE A 335 -21.91 -0.43 -1.93
CA ILE A 335 -21.20 0.07 -3.12
C ILE A 335 -19.83 -0.60 -3.23
N ILE A 336 -19.04 -0.63 -2.16
CA ILE A 336 -17.71 -1.25 -2.14
C ILE A 336 -17.79 -2.73 -2.55
N VAL A 337 -18.70 -3.48 -1.95
CA VAL A 337 -18.89 -4.90 -2.25
C VAL A 337 -19.43 -5.10 -3.68
N GLY A 338 -20.37 -4.26 -4.12
CA GLY A 338 -20.96 -4.35 -5.46
C GLY A 338 -19.96 -4.04 -6.59
N PHE A 339 -18.95 -3.25 -6.32
CA PHE A 339 -17.89 -2.90 -7.27
C PHE A 339 -16.54 -3.55 -6.92
N ALA A 340 -16.54 -4.61 -6.10
CA ALA A 340 -15.31 -5.23 -5.60
C ALA A 340 -14.32 -5.59 -6.70
N GLY A 341 -14.74 -6.31 -7.73
CA GLY A 341 -13.86 -6.74 -8.81
C GLY A 341 -13.25 -5.58 -9.60
N GLN A 342 -14.02 -4.49 -9.82
CA GLN A 342 -13.50 -3.30 -10.49
C GLN A 342 -12.46 -2.57 -9.62
N ILE A 343 -12.71 -2.48 -8.31
CA ILE A 343 -11.80 -1.86 -7.34
C ILE A 343 -10.50 -2.66 -7.26
N GLU A 344 -10.57 -3.99 -7.16
CA GLU A 344 -9.41 -4.88 -7.11
C GLU A 344 -8.55 -4.77 -8.37
N ASN A 345 -9.18 -4.75 -9.55
CA ASN A 345 -8.48 -4.57 -10.82
C ASN A 345 -7.80 -3.19 -10.94
N MET A 346 -8.45 -2.13 -10.45
CA MET A 346 -7.88 -0.78 -10.50
C MET A 346 -6.75 -0.56 -9.48
N LEU A 347 -6.84 -1.15 -8.30
CA LEU A 347 -5.91 -0.90 -7.20
C LEU A 347 -4.81 -1.97 -7.11
N GLY A 348 -4.90 -3.06 -7.88
CA GLY A 348 -3.94 -4.17 -7.88
C GLY A 348 -3.85 -4.92 -6.55
N ALA A 349 -4.91 -4.88 -5.74
CA ALA A 349 -4.97 -5.53 -4.43
C ALA A 349 -6.41 -5.98 -4.12
N SER A 350 -6.56 -7.12 -3.44
CA SER A 350 -7.88 -7.61 -3.05
C SER A 350 -8.54 -6.71 -2.00
N ILE A 351 -9.87 -6.65 -1.97
CA ILE A 351 -10.59 -5.87 -0.94
C ILE A 351 -10.20 -6.34 0.46
N VAL A 352 -9.99 -7.64 0.64
CA VAL A 352 -9.60 -8.21 1.94
C VAL A 352 -8.22 -7.68 2.38
N SER A 353 -7.26 -7.61 1.47
CA SER A 353 -5.92 -7.06 1.78
C SER A 353 -5.92 -5.54 1.98
N LEU A 354 -6.77 -4.80 1.25
CA LEU A 354 -6.93 -3.35 1.43
C LEU A 354 -7.51 -3.01 2.81
N PHE A 355 -8.56 -3.74 3.24
CA PHE A 355 -9.21 -3.53 4.54
C PHE A 355 -8.59 -4.37 5.65
N SER A 356 -7.25 -4.27 5.80
CA SER A 356 -6.55 -4.79 6.98
C SER A 356 -7.16 -4.24 8.28
N TRP A 357 -6.91 -4.89 9.43
CA TRP A 357 -7.45 -4.42 10.71
C TRP A 357 -7.04 -2.97 11.04
N GLN A 358 -5.82 -2.57 10.66
CA GLN A 358 -5.35 -1.19 10.83
C GLN A 358 -6.15 -0.21 9.96
N ALA A 359 -6.39 -0.57 8.69
CA ALA A 359 -7.20 0.24 7.78
C ALA A 359 -8.64 0.39 8.28
N ILE A 360 -9.23 -0.69 8.83
CA ILE A 360 -10.57 -0.66 9.44
C ILE A 360 -10.60 0.30 10.62
N VAL A 361 -9.62 0.25 11.52
CA VAL A 361 -9.56 1.16 12.69
C VAL A 361 -9.47 2.62 12.23
N VAL A 362 -8.62 2.94 11.26
CA VAL A 362 -8.51 4.29 10.70
C VAL A 362 -9.81 4.73 10.03
N ALA A 363 -10.42 3.87 9.22
CA ALA A 363 -11.69 4.17 8.56
C ALA A 363 -12.82 4.42 9.58
N VAL A 364 -12.91 3.61 10.64
CA VAL A 364 -13.88 3.82 11.73
C VAL A 364 -13.62 5.14 12.44
N ALA A 365 -12.39 5.47 12.77
CA ALA A 365 -12.05 6.75 13.40
C ALA A 365 -12.47 7.95 12.52
N VAL A 366 -12.20 7.90 11.23
CA VAL A 366 -12.63 8.93 10.27
C VAL A 366 -14.16 8.99 10.19
N CYS A 367 -14.85 7.86 10.16
CA CYS A 367 -16.32 7.81 10.17
C CYS A 367 -16.91 8.41 11.46
N VAL A 368 -16.32 8.15 12.61
CA VAL A 368 -16.73 8.74 13.89
C VAL A 368 -16.60 10.27 13.86
N VAL A 369 -15.44 10.78 13.40
CA VAL A 369 -15.22 12.24 13.24
C VAL A 369 -16.25 12.84 12.29
N ALA A 370 -16.48 12.20 11.15
CA ALA A 370 -17.46 12.65 10.15
C ALA A 370 -18.89 12.68 10.73
N LEU A 371 -19.27 11.67 11.52
CA LEU A 371 -20.56 11.64 12.23
C LEU A 371 -20.69 12.77 13.24
N LEU A 372 -19.65 12.98 14.07
CA LEU A 372 -19.64 14.05 15.06
C LEU A 372 -19.80 15.43 14.41
N VAL A 373 -19.06 15.70 13.35
CA VAL A 373 -19.18 16.96 12.60
C VAL A 373 -20.56 17.11 11.98
N SER A 374 -21.07 16.05 11.33
CA SER A 374 -22.37 16.03 10.66
C SER A 374 -23.56 16.23 11.63
N GLY A 375 -23.43 15.79 12.86
CA GLY A 375 -24.48 15.92 13.90
C GLY A 375 -24.34 17.19 14.74
N LEU A 376 -23.14 17.48 15.25
CA LEU A 376 -22.94 18.55 16.22
C LEU A 376 -22.97 19.95 15.58
N VAL A 377 -22.45 20.11 14.34
CA VAL A 377 -22.40 21.43 13.69
C VAL A 377 -23.83 21.96 13.42
N PRO A 378 -24.76 21.19 12.79
CA PRO A 378 -26.13 21.64 12.66
C PRO A 378 -26.81 21.86 14.00
N ALA A 379 -26.58 20.97 14.98
CA ALA A 379 -27.17 21.09 16.31
C ALA A 379 -26.77 22.40 17.01
N LYS A 380 -25.49 22.74 17.02
CA LYS A 380 -24.97 23.99 17.60
C LYS A 380 -25.59 25.24 16.97
N ILE A 381 -25.73 25.24 15.63
CA ILE A 381 -26.37 26.37 14.91
C ILE A 381 -27.83 26.53 15.34
N PHE A 382 -28.55 25.41 15.54
CA PHE A 382 -29.96 25.47 15.89
C PHE A 382 -30.26 25.76 17.35
N MET A 383 -29.40 25.43 18.29
CA MET A 383 -29.51 25.85 19.66
C MET A 383 -29.56 27.38 19.80
N GLN A 384 -28.86 28.10 18.92
CA GLN A 384 -28.74 29.56 18.91
C GLN A 384 -29.95 30.29 18.29
N VAL A 385 -30.92 29.58 17.64
CA VAL A 385 -32.07 30.23 16.99
C VAL A 385 -33.09 30.68 18.06
N PRO A 386 -33.35 32.02 18.19
CA PRO A 386 -34.32 32.55 19.15
C PRO A 386 -35.77 32.14 18.79
N VAL A 387 -36.62 31.91 19.80
CA VAL A 387 -38.02 31.53 19.59
C VAL A 387 -38.79 32.60 18.80
N SER A 388 -38.53 33.88 19.08
CA SER A 388 -39.17 35.00 18.40
C SER A 388 -38.92 35.01 16.87
N THR A 389 -37.73 34.58 16.43
CA THR A 389 -37.38 34.51 15.00
C THR A 389 -37.96 33.25 14.34
N ALA A 390 -38.24 32.18 15.10
CA ALA A 390 -38.84 30.97 14.60
C ALA A 390 -40.31 31.16 14.14
N PHE A 391 -41.04 32.09 14.75
CA PHE A 391 -42.45 32.41 14.42
C PHE A 391 -42.59 33.55 13.38
N ARG A 392 -41.65 34.48 13.33
CA ARG A 392 -41.59 35.47 12.26
C ARG A 392 -40.86 34.84 11.05
N ASN A 393 -41.56 34.58 9.96
CA ASN A 393 -41.02 34.03 8.71
C ASN A 393 -39.48 34.12 8.68
N TYR A 394 -38.80 33.10 9.23
CA TYR A 394 -37.36 33.05 9.28
C TYR A 394 -36.86 33.00 7.84
N LYS A 395 -36.68 34.20 7.25
CA LYS A 395 -36.02 34.37 5.98
C LYS A 395 -34.53 34.22 6.27
N GLU A 396 -33.91 33.24 5.68
CA GLU A 396 -32.48 33.00 5.72
C GLU A 396 -31.76 34.28 5.24
N SER A 397 -31.39 35.15 6.20
CA SER A 397 -30.92 36.53 5.88
C SER A 397 -29.53 36.58 5.22
N LYS A 398 -28.83 35.46 5.08
CA LYS A 398 -27.51 35.43 4.42
C LYS A 398 -27.32 34.17 3.56
N ARG A 399 -27.93 34.16 2.40
CA ARG A 399 -27.68 33.19 1.33
C ARG A 399 -26.22 33.17 0.84
N ARG A 400 -25.43 34.22 1.17
CA ARG A 400 -24.05 34.43 0.70
C ARG A 400 -23.07 33.34 1.16
N TRP A 401 -23.13 32.89 2.41
CA TRP A 401 -22.22 31.87 2.92
C TRP A 401 -22.45 30.49 2.23
N LYS A 402 -23.71 30.16 1.87
CA LYS A 402 -23.99 28.94 1.08
C LYS A 402 -23.40 29.03 -0.32
N LEU A 403 -23.47 30.21 -0.96
CA LEU A 403 -22.87 30.42 -2.27
C LEU A 403 -21.35 30.32 -2.21
N VAL A 404 -20.73 30.83 -1.13
CA VAL A 404 -19.29 30.71 -0.91
C VAL A 404 -18.89 29.25 -0.74
N PHE A 405 -19.58 28.50 0.12
CA PHE A 405 -19.30 27.08 0.28
C PHE A 405 -19.55 26.25 -0.99
N LEU A 406 -20.63 26.55 -1.70
CA LEU A 406 -20.90 25.93 -2.98
C LEU A 406 -19.81 26.27 -4.01
N GLY A 407 -19.37 27.53 -4.06
CA GLY A 407 -18.25 27.97 -4.90
C GLY A 407 -16.96 27.21 -4.56
N ILE A 408 -16.62 27.10 -3.29
CA ILE A 408 -15.46 26.33 -2.83
C ILE A 408 -15.58 24.86 -3.26
N GLN A 409 -16.74 24.24 -3.08
CA GLN A 409 -16.97 22.83 -3.51
C GLN A 409 -16.80 22.65 -5.01
N PHE A 410 -17.36 23.55 -5.83
CA PHE A 410 -17.23 23.49 -7.29
C PHE A 410 -15.79 23.69 -7.74
N THR A 411 -15.09 24.69 -7.20
CA THR A 411 -13.67 24.94 -7.49
C THR A 411 -12.85 23.70 -7.17
N PHE A 412 -13.15 23.09 -6.03
CA PHE A 412 -12.48 21.89 -5.55
C PHE A 412 -12.75 20.67 -6.46
N SER A 413 -14.02 20.44 -6.84
CA SER A 413 -14.39 19.37 -7.77
C SER A 413 -13.72 19.54 -9.14
N ILE A 414 -13.65 20.77 -9.66
CA ILE A 414 -12.94 21.08 -10.91
C ILE A 414 -11.44 20.80 -10.75
N PHE A 415 -10.83 21.20 -9.64
CA PHE A 415 -9.43 20.92 -9.36
C PHE A 415 -9.15 19.41 -9.35
N LEU A 416 -9.98 18.60 -8.68
CA LEU A 416 -9.85 17.15 -8.68
C LEU A 416 -9.97 16.54 -10.07
N ILE A 417 -10.92 17.02 -10.88
CA ILE A 417 -11.09 16.58 -12.28
C ILE A 417 -9.85 16.92 -13.09
N CYS A 418 -9.30 18.13 -12.95
CA CYS A 418 -8.09 18.54 -13.64
C CYS A 418 -6.89 17.66 -13.23
N VAL A 419 -6.75 17.37 -11.94
CA VAL A 419 -5.71 16.47 -11.41
C VAL A 419 -5.84 15.09 -12.02
N LEU A 420 -7.05 14.51 -12.05
CA LEU A 420 -7.31 13.21 -12.68
C LEU A 420 -6.98 13.21 -14.18
N PHE A 421 -7.28 14.28 -14.92
CA PHE A 421 -6.92 14.39 -16.32
C PHE A 421 -5.42 14.50 -16.56
N VAL A 422 -4.71 15.22 -15.71
CA VAL A 422 -3.24 15.34 -15.80
C VAL A 422 -2.58 13.99 -15.55
N PHE A 423 -2.98 13.28 -14.49
CA PHE A 423 -2.45 11.95 -14.18
C PHE A 423 -2.87 10.89 -15.20
N GLY A 424 -4.11 10.90 -15.68
CA GLY A 424 -4.57 9.97 -16.73
C GLY A 424 -3.89 10.14 -18.10
N LYS A 425 -3.13 11.24 -18.31
CA LYS A 425 -2.26 11.42 -19.48
C LYS A 425 -0.81 11.00 -19.25
N GLN A 426 -0.39 10.82 -18.01
CA GLN A 426 0.98 10.42 -17.64
C GLN A 426 1.14 8.90 -17.49
N TYR A 427 0.03 8.19 -17.44
CA TYR A 427 -0.06 6.72 -17.50
C TYR A 427 -0.86 6.30 -18.76
#